data_e6e6e19267c3612bb797cf88e8a9c53e
#
_entry.id   e6e6e19267c3612bb797cf88e8a9c53e
#
_cell.length_a   1.000
_cell.length_b   1.000
_cell.length_c   1.000
_cell.angle_alpha   90.00
_cell.angle_beta   90.00
_cell.angle_gamma   90.00
#
_symmetry.space_group_name_H-M   'P 1'
#
loop_
_entity.id
_entity.type
_entity.pdbx_description
1 polymer ?
#
loop_
_entity_poly.entity_id
_entity_poly.type
_entity_poly.pdbx_seq_one_letter_code
_entity_poly.pdbx_strand_id
1 'polypeptide(L)'
;MLFRSGSLILLMGFAFGSTALYVFANYYCRDLVFKYFSNKYKRLDSHFKKNDFAYLLFLRLVPGIPSQAGSLIPILFNMKLKKIFLSNIFGVAPGIFISVSLVSGISSKIEEGHPFNLDLLSDPKISIPLTALGIMVLVVNFIKQKFFKKKI
;
A
#
# COMPACT_ATOMS: atom_id res chain seq x y z
N MET A 1 -6.40 5.46 -23.35
CA MET A 1 -7.65 5.24 -22.57
C MET A 1 -7.57 4.04 -21.61
N LEU A 2 -6.98 2.94 -21.99
CA LEU A 2 -6.82 1.69 -21.18
C LEU A 2 -6.08 1.91 -19.84
N PHE A 3 -5.10 2.79 -19.78
CA PHE A 3 -4.34 3.10 -18.57
C PHE A 3 -5.22 3.61 -17.41
N ARG A 4 -6.09 4.59 -17.68
CA ARG A 4 -6.97 5.17 -16.64
C ARG A 4 -8.02 4.18 -16.14
N SER A 5 -8.59 3.38 -17.04
CA SER A 5 -9.58 2.37 -16.68
C SER A 5 -8.94 1.21 -15.92
N GLY A 6 -7.77 0.74 -16.35
CA GLY A 6 -7.06 -0.36 -15.70
C GLY A 6 -6.65 -0.03 -14.26
N SER A 7 -6.11 1.17 -14.01
CA SER A 7 -5.72 1.58 -12.65
C SER A 7 -6.91 1.71 -11.71
N LEU A 8 -8.06 2.20 -12.20
CA LEU A 8 -9.28 2.29 -11.41
C LEU A 8 -9.85 0.90 -11.06
N ILE A 9 -9.86 -0.01 -12.03
CA ILE A 9 -10.33 -1.39 -11.81
C ILE A 9 -9.43 -2.09 -10.78
N LEU A 10 -8.11 -1.96 -10.90
CA LEU A 10 -7.16 -2.52 -9.94
C LEU A 10 -7.35 -1.93 -8.54
N LEU A 11 -7.52 -0.61 -8.45
CA LEU A 11 -7.73 0.06 -7.18
C LEU A 11 -9.02 -0.40 -6.49
N MET A 12 -10.12 -0.48 -7.23
CA MET A 12 -11.40 -0.94 -6.71
C MET A 12 -11.34 -2.43 -6.34
N GLY A 13 -10.77 -3.27 -7.20
CA GLY A 13 -10.57 -4.69 -6.93
C GLY A 13 -9.74 -4.91 -5.66
N PHE A 14 -8.65 -4.17 -5.50
CA PHE A 14 -7.84 -4.22 -4.28
C PHE A 14 -8.61 -3.76 -3.05
N ALA A 15 -9.35 -2.65 -3.13
CA ALA A 15 -10.13 -2.10 -2.02
C ALA A 15 -11.21 -3.09 -1.56
N PHE A 16 -11.96 -3.67 -2.49
CA PHE A 16 -12.98 -4.68 -2.18
C PHE A 16 -12.36 -5.97 -1.65
N GLY A 17 -11.34 -6.52 -2.31
CA GLY A 17 -10.67 -7.76 -1.89
C GLY A 17 -10.04 -7.64 -0.51
N SER A 18 -9.35 -6.54 -0.25
CA SER A 18 -8.73 -6.27 1.06
C SER A 18 -9.78 -6.05 2.17
N THR A 19 -10.92 -5.43 1.85
CA THR A 19 -12.02 -5.25 2.81
C THR A 19 -12.74 -6.57 3.07
N ALA A 20 -12.96 -7.38 2.06
CA ALA A 20 -13.53 -8.72 2.20
C ALA A 20 -12.62 -9.62 3.06
N LEU A 21 -11.31 -9.58 2.83
CA LEU A 21 -10.34 -10.28 3.67
C LEU A 21 -10.41 -9.85 5.13
N TYR A 22 -10.54 -8.55 5.40
CA TYR A 22 -10.72 -8.04 6.75
C TYR A 22 -12.01 -8.60 7.40
N VAL A 23 -13.14 -8.56 6.70
CA VAL A 23 -14.43 -9.06 7.21
C VAL A 23 -14.33 -10.55 7.53
N PHE A 24 -13.80 -11.33 6.57
CA PHE A 24 -13.61 -12.76 6.74
C PHE A 24 -12.69 -13.07 7.94
N ALA A 25 -11.54 -12.44 8.01
CA ALA A 25 -10.57 -12.67 9.07
C ALA A 25 -11.08 -12.17 10.44
N ASN A 26 -11.86 -11.10 10.47
CA ASN A 26 -12.46 -10.61 11.71
C ASN A 26 -13.55 -11.56 12.24
N TYR A 27 -14.24 -12.27 11.34
CA TYR A 27 -15.29 -13.21 11.73
C TYR A 27 -14.73 -14.58 12.12
N TYR A 28 -13.80 -15.13 11.32
CA TYR A 28 -13.30 -16.50 11.48
C TYR A 28 -11.96 -16.62 12.20
N CYS A 29 -11.08 -15.64 12.05
CA CYS A 29 -9.69 -15.74 12.50
C CYS A 29 -9.31 -14.72 13.56
N ARG A 30 -10.28 -14.04 14.17
CA ARG A 30 -10.02 -12.98 15.16
C ARG A 30 -9.09 -13.44 16.28
N ASP A 31 -9.39 -14.59 16.88
CA ASP A 31 -8.62 -15.14 18.01
C ASP A 31 -7.19 -15.52 17.60
N LEU A 32 -7.02 -16.06 16.40
CA LEU A 32 -5.70 -16.36 15.83
C LEU A 32 -4.89 -15.08 15.61
N VAL A 33 -5.51 -14.04 15.05
CA VAL A 33 -4.87 -12.75 14.83
C VAL A 33 -4.46 -12.14 16.17
N PHE A 34 -5.32 -12.17 17.18
CA PHE A 34 -4.99 -11.71 18.54
C PHE A 34 -3.84 -12.51 19.16
N LYS A 35 -3.83 -13.85 19.04
CA LYS A 35 -2.79 -14.71 19.58
C LYS A 35 -1.42 -14.44 18.93
N TYR A 36 -1.38 -14.26 17.60
CA TYR A 36 -0.13 -14.06 16.86
C TYR A 36 0.42 -12.63 16.94
N PHE A 37 -0.47 -11.63 16.96
CA PHE A 37 -0.07 -10.23 16.79
C PHE A 37 -0.16 -9.39 18.06
N SER A 38 -0.94 -9.78 19.10
CA SER A 38 -1.18 -8.94 20.27
C SER A 38 0.10 -8.60 21.04
N ASN A 39 1.02 -9.56 21.19
CA ASN A 39 2.25 -9.34 21.94
C ASN A 39 3.23 -8.39 21.24
N LYS A 40 3.23 -8.40 19.91
CA LYS A 40 4.12 -7.56 19.09
C LYS A 40 3.58 -6.14 18.91
N TYR A 41 2.26 -5.96 19.03
CA TYR A 41 1.57 -4.70 18.74
C TYR A 41 0.97 -4.00 19.96
N LYS A 42 1.08 -4.55 21.17
CA LYS A 42 0.69 -3.86 22.43
C LYS A 42 1.33 -2.48 22.59
N ARG A 43 2.52 -2.29 22.02
CA ARG A 43 3.21 -0.98 22.00
C ARG A 43 2.61 0.04 21.02
N LEU A 44 1.77 -0.39 20.07
CA LEU A 44 1.16 0.46 19.05
C LEU A 44 -0.21 1.00 19.50
N ASP A 45 -0.82 0.42 20.53
CA ASP A 45 -2.18 0.72 20.98
C ASP A 45 -2.39 2.21 21.32
N SER A 46 -1.43 2.86 21.96
CA SER A 46 -1.53 4.26 22.35
C SER A 46 -1.50 5.23 21.16
N HIS A 47 -0.86 4.85 20.04
CA HIS A 47 -0.77 5.67 18.83
C HIS A 47 -1.96 5.44 17.90
N PHE A 48 -2.49 4.22 17.85
CA PHE A 48 -3.69 3.88 17.10
C PHE A 48 -4.94 4.59 17.63
N LYS A 49 -5.10 4.66 18.96
CA LYS A 49 -6.26 5.33 19.59
C LYS A 49 -6.36 6.82 19.28
N LYS A 50 -5.23 7.47 18.96
CA LYS A 50 -5.21 8.91 18.64
C LYS A 50 -5.52 9.24 17.18
N ASN A 51 -5.10 8.40 16.21
CA ASN A 51 -5.28 8.64 14.78
C ASN A 51 -5.23 7.33 13.98
N ASP A 52 -6.22 6.47 14.21
CA ASP A 52 -6.34 5.14 13.63
C ASP A 52 -6.28 5.13 12.09
N PHE A 53 -6.95 6.10 11.46
CA PHE A 53 -6.97 6.22 9.99
C PHE A 53 -5.60 6.59 9.41
N ALA A 54 -4.94 7.61 9.97
CA ALA A 54 -3.62 8.05 9.49
C ALA A 54 -2.56 6.95 9.65
N TYR A 55 -2.64 6.19 10.74
CA TYR A 55 -1.73 5.08 10.98
C TYR A 55 -1.96 3.93 9.98
N LEU A 56 -3.22 3.61 9.70
CA LEU A 56 -3.56 2.58 8.73
C LEU A 56 -3.12 2.97 7.31
N LEU A 57 -3.32 4.24 6.95
CA LEU A 57 -2.86 4.80 5.68
C LEU A 57 -1.32 4.73 5.58
N PHE A 58 -0.62 5.08 6.66
CA PHE A 58 0.83 4.95 6.73
C PHE A 58 1.30 3.50 6.55
N LEU A 59 0.66 2.53 7.22
CA LEU A 59 0.99 1.11 7.06
C LEU A 59 0.87 0.62 5.62
N ARG A 60 -0.06 1.19 4.84
CA ARG A 60 -0.26 0.83 3.43
C ARG A 60 0.73 1.50 2.49
N LEU A 61 1.22 2.68 2.87
CA LEU A 61 2.25 3.39 2.11
C LEU A 61 3.64 2.81 2.34
N VAL A 62 3.88 2.08 3.46
CA VAL A 62 5.20 1.51 3.77
C VAL A 62 5.47 0.31 2.86
N PRO A 63 6.41 0.41 1.91
CA PRO A 63 6.83 -0.73 1.11
C PRO A 63 7.50 -1.77 2.00
N GLY A 64 7.23 -3.05 1.74
CA GLY A 64 7.80 -4.17 2.50
C GLY A 64 6.91 -4.72 3.61
N ILE A 65 5.77 -4.09 3.92
CA ILE A 65 4.73 -4.73 4.74
C ILE A 65 3.83 -5.53 3.79
N PRO A 66 3.68 -6.85 4.00
CA PRO A 66 2.75 -7.63 3.21
C PRO A 66 1.34 -7.02 3.28
N SER A 67 0.68 -6.86 2.14
CA SER A 67 -0.67 -6.27 2.06
C SER A 67 -1.69 -7.00 2.95
N GLN A 68 -1.50 -8.29 3.13
CA GLN A 68 -2.28 -9.14 4.03
C GLN A 68 -2.15 -8.70 5.48
N ALA A 69 -0.93 -8.42 5.95
CA ALA A 69 -0.69 -7.93 7.32
C ALA A 69 -1.35 -6.57 7.54
N GLY A 70 -1.28 -5.66 6.53
CA GLY A 70 -1.99 -4.38 6.57
C GLY A 70 -3.51 -4.51 6.66
N SER A 71 -4.08 -5.62 6.15
CA SER A 71 -5.52 -5.92 6.23
C SER A 71 -5.92 -6.59 7.54
N LEU A 72 -5.00 -7.29 8.22
CA LEU A 72 -5.27 -8.00 9.47
C LEU A 72 -5.05 -7.12 10.70
N ILE A 73 -4.11 -6.18 10.66
CA ILE A 73 -3.82 -5.27 11.79
C ILE A 73 -5.05 -4.50 12.28
N PRO A 74 -5.96 -3.99 11.43
CA PRO A 74 -7.18 -3.31 11.86
C PRO A 74 -8.10 -4.14 12.74
N ILE A 75 -8.02 -5.48 12.68
CA ILE A 75 -8.81 -6.40 13.51
C ILE A 75 -8.47 -6.21 14.98
N LEU A 76 -7.21 -6.00 15.31
CA LEU A 76 -6.74 -5.80 16.68
C LEU A 76 -7.32 -4.54 17.34
N PHE A 77 -7.73 -3.56 16.51
CA PHE A 77 -8.21 -2.25 16.97
C PHE A 77 -9.71 -2.04 16.76
N ASN A 78 -10.47 -3.07 16.33
CA ASN A 78 -11.90 -2.99 16.05
C ASN A 78 -12.28 -1.79 15.15
N MET A 79 -11.52 -1.57 14.08
CA MET A 79 -11.71 -0.41 13.21
C MET A 79 -12.98 -0.51 12.39
N LYS A 80 -13.64 0.64 12.17
CA LYS A 80 -14.84 0.72 11.32
C LYS A 80 -14.50 0.40 9.86
N LEU A 81 -15.32 -0.44 9.21
CA LEU A 81 -15.16 -0.84 7.80
C LEU A 81 -14.95 0.35 6.85
N LYS A 82 -15.67 1.46 7.04
CA LYS A 82 -15.52 2.67 6.22
C LYS A 82 -14.10 3.23 6.26
N LYS A 83 -13.44 3.25 7.43
CA LYS A 83 -12.06 3.71 7.57
C LYS A 83 -11.08 2.78 6.88
N ILE A 84 -11.32 1.47 6.95
CA ILE A 84 -10.49 0.46 6.29
C ILE A 84 -10.60 0.59 4.77
N PHE A 85 -11.82 0.68 4.25
CA PHE A 85 -12.06 0.85 2.82
C PHE A 85 -11.41 2.13 2.26
N LEU A 86 -11.61 3.27 2.94
CA LEU A 86 -10.99 4.53 2.54
C LEU A 86 -9.46 4.48 2.61
N SER A 87 -8.89 3.85 3.64
CA SER A 87 -7.43 3.70 3.73
C SER A 87 -6.87 2.77 2.64
N ASN A 88 -7.65 1.78 2.18
CA ASN A 88 -7.28 0.95 1.04
C ASN A 88 -7.18 1.79 -0.23
N ILE A 89 -8.16 2.64 -0.49
CA ILE A 89 -8.17 3.49 -1.68
C ILE A 89 -7.01 4.49 -1.62
N PHE A 90 -6.94 5.31 -0.57
CA PHE A 90 -5.96 6.39 -0.51
C PHE A 90 -4.52 5.92 -0.25
N GLY A 91 -4.35 4.82 0.50
CA GLY A 91 -3.02 4.30 0.83
C GLY A 91 -2.37 3.54 -0.31
N VAL A 92 -3.16 2.89 -1.17
CA VAL A 92 -2.62 2.06 -2.26
C VAL A 92 -2.66 2.79 -3.61
N ALA A 93 -3.53 3.80 -3.76
CA ALA A 93 -3.68 4.56 -5.00
C ALA A 93 -2.34 5.05 -5.58
N PRO A 94 -1.47 5.76 -4.85
CA PRO A 94 -0.23 6.27 -5.44
C PRO A 94 0.65 5.13 -5.96
N GLY A 95 0.75 4.02 -5.22
CA GLY A 95 1.51 2.85 -5.64
C GLY A 95 0.95 2.20 -6.92
N ILE A 96 -0.36 2.02 -7.00
CA ILE A 96 -1.01 1.46 -8.20
C ILE A 96 -0.80 2.37 -9.40
N PHE A 97 -1.02 3.69 -9.27
CA PHE A 97 -0.85 4.61 -10.38
C PHE A 97 0.59 4.62 -10.90
N ILE A 98 1.58 4.64 -10.02
CA ILE A 98 3.00 4.59 -10.40
C ILE A 98 3.31 3.26 -11.09
N SER A 99 2.87 2.13 -10.53
CA SER A 99 3.14 0.80 -11.09
C SER A 99 2.50 0.61 -12.46
N VAL A 100 1.24 1.03 -12.62
CA VAL A 100 0.55 0.93 -13.92
C VAL A 100 1.18 1.86 -14.95
N SER A 101 1.63 3.07 -14.55
CA SER A 101 2.37 3.97 -15.44
C SER A 101 3.67 3.33 -15.94
N LEU A 102 4.42 2.72 -15.03
CA LEU A 102 5.68 2.05 -15.37
C LEU A 102 5.45 0.89 -16.34
N VAL A 103 4.52 0.00 -16.04
CA VAL A 103 4.19 -1.13 -16.90
C VAL A 103 3.70 -0.67 -18.27
N SER A 104 2.85 0.35 -18.32
CA SER A 104 2.35 0.91 -19.58
C SER A 104 3.47 1.53 -20.42
N GLY A 105 4.42 2.22 -19.79
CA GLY A 105 5.60 2.76 -20.47
C GLY A 105 6.49 1.67 -21.07
N ILE A 106 6.73 0.59 -20.33
CA ILE A 106 7.52 -0.55 -20.79
C ILE A 106 6.78 -1.28 -21.93
N SER A 107 5.49 -1.55 -21.78
CA SER A 107 4.70 -2.25 -22.82
C SER A 107 4.69 -1.49 -24.14
N SER A 108 4.52 -0.16 -24.12
CA SER A 108 4.52 0.63 -25.34
C SER A 108 5.86 0.54 -26.09
N LYS A 109 6.97 0.43 -25.37
CA LYS A 109 8.31 0.30 -25.99
C LYS A 109 8.57 -1.08 -26.58
N ILE A 110 8.06 -2.11 -25.93
CA ILE A 110 8.13 -3.48 -26.46
C ILE A 110 7.30 -3.60 -27.74
N GLU A 111 6.11 -2.99 -27.79
CA GLU A 111 5.24 -2.96 -28.97
C GLU A 111 5.89 -2.18 -30.13
N GLU A 112 6.67 -1.13 -29.83
CA GLU A 112 7.46 -0.38 -30.80
C GLU A 112 8.69 -1.17 -31.33
N GLY A 113 8.93 -2.40 -30.86
CA GLY A 113 10.01 -3.28 -31.28
C GLY A 113 11.38 -2.92 -30.72
N HIS A 114 11.44 -2.06 -29.70
CA HIS A 114 12.71 -1.74 -29.06
C HIS A 114 13.20 -2.92 -28.19
N PRO A 115 14.47 -3.36 -28.33
CA PRO A 115 15.04 -4.38 -27.46
C PRO A 115 15.07 -3.88 -26.02
N PHE A 116 14.96 -4.79 -25.08
CA PHE A 116 15.00 -4.50 -23.64
C PHE A 116 16.43 -4.12 -23.21
N ASN A 117 16.83 -2.86 -23.46
CA ASN A 117 18.14 -2.31 -23.15
C ASN A 117 18.07 -1.25 -22.05
N LEU A 118 19.20 -0.93 -21.46
CA LEU A 118 19.31 0.15 -20.44
C LEU A 118 18.90 1.53 -20.99
N ASP A 119 18.94 1.74 -22.30
CA ASP A 119 18.46 2.97 -22.95
C ASP A 119 16.96 3.23 -22.70
N LEU A 120 16.16 2.18 -22.42
CA LEU A 120 14.77 2.32 -22.03
C LEU A 120 14.58 3.12 -20.73
N LEU A 121 15.54 3.08 -19.82
CA LEU A 121 15.51 3.85 -18.58
C LEU A 121 15.63 5.35 -18.79
N SER A 122 16.15 5.78 -19.94
CA SER A 122 16.27 7.19 -20.33
C SER A 122 14.95 7.75 -20.88
N ASP A 123 14.00 6.90 -21.24
CA ASP A 123 12.69 7.36 -21.74
C ASP A 123 11.86 7.98 -20.61
N PRO A 124 11.33 9.22 -20.77
CA PRO A 124 10.52 9.89 -19.77
C PRO A 124 9.29 9.09 -19.32
N LYS A 125 8.72 8.26 -20.20
CA LYS A 125 7.56 7.41 -19.86
C LYS A 125 7.90 6.33 -18.84
N ILE A 126 9.17 5.97 -18.69
CA ILE A 126 9.66 4.96 -17.75
C ILE A 126 10.41 5.63 -16.60
N SER A 127 11.28 6.61 -16.89
CA SER A 127 12.11 7.26 -15.87
C SER A 127 11.28 8.07 -14.87
N ILE A 128 10.21 8.75 -15.31
CA ILE A 128 9.34 9.53 -14.40
C ILE A 128 8.63 8.65 -13.37
N PRO A 129 7.91 7.57 -13.76
CA PRO A 129 7.31 6.67 -12.76
C PRO A 129 8.35 5.98 -11.86
N LEU A 130 9.51 5.63 -12.41
CA LEU A 130 10.59 4.99 -11.65
C LEU A 130 11.16 5.93 -10.58
N THR A 131 11.43 7.18 -10.93
CA THR A 131 11.90 8.21 -9.98
C THR A 131 10.82 8.54 -8.95
N ALA A 132 9.55 8.62 -9.35
CA ALA A 132 8.42 8.83 -8.44
C ALA A 132 8.31 7.70 -7.40
N LEU A 133 8.53 6.45 -7.83
CA LEU A 133 8.56 5.29 -6.94
C LEU A 133 9.73 5.39 -5.94
N GLY A 134 10.92 5.75 -6.42
CA GLY A 134 12.10 5.99 -5.57
C GLY A 134 11.85 7.09 -4.54
N ILE A 135 11.28 8.21 -4.94
CA ILE A 135 10.93 9.32 -4.06
C ILE A 135 9.89 8.86 -3.03
N MET A 136 8.87 8.12 -3.43
CA MET A 136 7.86 7.59 -2.52
C MET A 136 8.49 6.71 -1.45
N VAL A 137 9.41 5.82 -1.81
CA VAL A 137 10.13 4.96 -0.87
C VAL A 137 10.96 5.79 0.11
N LEU A 138 11.67 6.81 -0.38
CA LEU A 138 12.48 7.70 0.47
C LEU A 138 11.62 8.49 1.45
N VAL A 139 10.51 9.09 0.98
CA VAL A 139 9.56 9.84 1.83
C VAL A 139 8.98 8.95 2.92
N VAL A 140 8.53 7.75 2.56
CA VAL A 140 7.99 6.79 3.52
C VAL A 140 9.04 6.37 4.54
N ASN A 141 10.28 6.14 4.10
CA ASN A 141 11.38 5.76 4.99
C ASN A 141 11.76 6.92 5.93
N PHE A 142 11.77 8.16 5.45
CA PHE A 142 11.99 9.36 6.27
C PHE A 142 10.88 9.54 7.33
N ILE A 143 9.63 9.37 6.93
CA ILE A 143 8.48 9.42 7.84
C ILE A 143 8.60 8.31 8.89
N LYS A 144 8.94 7.08 8.47
CA LYS A 144 9.17 5.95 9.37
C LYS A 144 10.24 6.29 10.42
N GLN A 145 11.38 6.83 10.00
CA GLN A 145 12.45 7.23 10.93
C GLN A 145 11.97 8.29 11.92
N LYS A 146 11.23 9.31 11.47
CA LYS A 146 10.72 10.38 12.33
C LYS A 146 9.70 9.88 13.35
N PHE A 147 8.83 8.92 12.95
CA PHE A 147 7.82 8.34 13.85
C PHE A 147 8.40 7.31 14.81
N PHE A 148 9.42 6.55 14.39
CA PHE A 148 10.01 5.51 15.24
C PHE A 148 11.22 5.99 16.06
N LYS A 149 11.96 7.01 15.60
CA LYS A 149 13.13 7.56 16.31
C LYS A 149 12.77 8.43 17.55
N LYS A 150 11.51 8.83 17.71
CA LYS A 150 11.05 9.62 18.86
C LYS A 150 10.80 8.77 20.11
N LYS A 151 11.36 7.54 20.16
CA LYS A 151 11.17 6.59 21.26
C LYS A 151 12.41 5.75 21.58
N ILE A 152 13.57 6.41 21.67
CA ILE A 152 14.73 5.92 22.44
C ILE A 152 15.15 7.05 23.38
#